data_eb2532c5eccca38f691d595dae0277f8
#
_entry.id   eb2532c5eccca38f691d595dae0277f8
#
_cell.length_a   1.000
_cell.length_b   1.000
_cell.length_c   1.000
_cell.angle_alpha   90.00
_cell.angle_beta   90.00
_cell.angle_gamma   90.00
#
_symmetry.space_group_name_H-M   'P 1'
#
loop_
_entity.id
_entity.type
_entity.pdbx_description
1 polymer ?
#
loop_
_entity_poly.entity_id
_entity_poly.type
_entity_poly.pdbx_seq_one_letter_code
_entity_poly.pdbx_strand_id
1 'polypeptide(L)'
;MKPGLFMLAGLFFLNVNAFSQDTNLFVFLCFGQSNMEGFPGIEQQDKTPVDARFQVLAAVDFPNLGRKTGNWYPAVPPLCRSSSGLCPADYFGRTMVSNLPANIRVGIVNVSVAGCKIELFDKTNYQSYASTAPPWMTNIINAYGGNPYAHLVEMGKLAQKDGVIKGILFIRENRTRTTRNGRTKSKVSTTI
;
A
#
# COMPACT_ATOMS: atom_id res chain seq x y z
N MET A 1 -12.10 -67.13 -30.05
CA MET A 1 -12.12 -66.37 -28.80
C MET A 1 -11.32 -65.09 -29.02
N LYS A 2 -11.95 -63.90 -29.02
CA LYS A 2 -11.29 -62.63 -29.19
C LYS A 2 -11.12 -62.01 -27.79
N PRO A 3 -9.94 -61.54 -27.38
CA PRO A 3 -9.79 -60.81 -26.12
C PRO A 3 -10.30 -59.38 -26.27
N GLY A 4 -11.22 -58.96 -25.40
CA GLY A 4 -11.71 -57.61 -25.30
C GLY A 4 -10.69 -56.72 -24.59
N LEU A 5 -10.36 -55.62 -25.26
CA LEU A 5 -9.50 -54.55 -24.74
C LEU A 5 -10.30 -53.66 -23.81
N PHE A 6 -10.11 -53.77 -22.49
CA PHE A 6 -10.66 -52.80 -21.51
C PHE A 6 -9.80 -51.54 -21.50
N MET A 7 -10.35 -50.45 -22.03
CA MET A 7 -9.74 -49.13 -22.00
C MET A 7 -10.09 -48.46 -20.66
N LEU A 8 -9.13 -48.46 -19.73
CA LEU A 8 -9.26 -47.79 -18.44
C LEU A 8 -9.08 -46.26 -18.64
N ALA A 9 -10.19 -45.53 -18.70
CA ALA A 9 -10.16 -44.09 -18.76
C ALA A 9 -9.81 -43.53 -17.37
N GLY A 10 -8.55 -43.13 -17.16
CA GLY A 10 -8.11 -42.43 -15.96
C GLY A 10 -8.67 -40.99 -15.94
N LEU A 11 -9.63 -40.69 -15.06
CA LEU A 11 -10.03 -39.33 -14.75
C LEU A 11 -8.89 -38.62 -14.00
N PHE A 12 -8.15 -37.75 -14.67
CA PHE A 12 -7.24 -36.80 -14.03
C PHE A 12 -8.09 -35.70 -13.40
N PHE A 13 -8.28 -35.71 -12.09
CA PHE A 13 -8.79 -34.58 -11.34
C PHE A 13 -7.71 -33.54 -11.26
N LEU A 14 -7.79 -32.51 -12.09
CA LEU A 14 -7.05 -31.27 -11.93
C LEU A 14 -7.61 -30.54 -10.70
N ASN A 15 -6.90 -30.63 -9.58
CA ASN A 15 -7.15 -29.78 -8.42
C ASN A 15 -6.76 -28.35 -8.79
N VAL A 16 -7.70 -27.59 -9.32
CA VAL A 16 -7.57 -26.14 -9.47
C VAL A 16 -7.77 -25.54 -8.09
N ASN A 17 -6.69 -25.18 -7.42
CA ASN A 17 -6.77 -24.35 -6.23
C ASN A 17 -7.28 -22.97 -6.68
N ALA A 18 -8.58 -22.78 -6.65
CA ALA A 18 -9.20 -21.46 -6.78
C ALA A 18 -8.87 -20.70 -5.49
N PHE A 19 -7.86 -19.84 -5.53
CA PHE A 19 -7.63 -18.84 -4.48
C PHE A 19 -8.84 -17.90 -4.49
N SER A 20 -9.77 -18.15 -3.58
CA SER A 20 -10.91 -17.26 -3.38
C SER A 20 -10.41 -16.03 -2.63
N GLN A 21 -10.62 -14.86 -3.23
CA GLN A 21 -10.42 -13.57 -2.59
C GLN A 21 -11.24 -13.50 -1.30
N ASP A 22 -10.60 -13.13 -0.17
CA ASP A 22 -11.32 -12.93 1.09
C ASP A 22 -12.11 -11.62 1.05
N THR A 23 -13.41 -11.72 0.94
CA THR A 23 -14.32 -10.57 0.90
C THR A 23 -14.36 -9.80 2.22
N ASN A 24 -13.84 -10.35 3.31
CA ASN A 24 -13.74 -9.72 4.62
C ASN A 24 -12.41 -8.97 4.83
N LEU A 25 -11.44 -9.06 3.92
CA LEU A 25 -10.23 -8.24 3.93
C LEU A 25 -10.45 -7.01 3.05
N PHE A 26 -10.71 -5.86 3.68
CA PHE A 26 -10.88 -4.57 3.03
C PHE A 26 -9.52 -3.91 2.83
N VAL A 27 -9.08 -3.76 1.58
CA VAL A 27 -7.77 -3.20 1.24
C VAL A 27 -7.91 -1.74 0.82
N PHE A 28 -7.02 -0.89 1.33
CA PHE A 28 -6.89 0.51 0.95
C PHE A 28 -5.50 0.79 0.40
N LEU A 29 -5.45 1.35 -0.82
CA LEU A 29 -4.21 1.79 -1.45
C LEU A 29 -3.89 3.21 -1.01
N CYS A 30 -2.70 3.43 -0.47
CA CYS A 30 -2.26 4.72 0.01
C CYS A 30 -1.10 5.20 -0.84
N PHE A 31 -1.16 6.42 -1.35
CA PHE A 31 -0.05 7.05 -2.06
C PHE A 31 -0.05 8.56 -1.90
N GLY A 32 1.06 9.20 -2.19
CA GLY A 32 1.19 10.64 -2.06
C GLY A 32 2.62 11.07 -1.75
N GLN A 33 2.73 12.21 -1.09
CA GLN A 33 4.00 12.78 -0.68
C GLN A 33 4.30 12.55 0.83
N SER A 34 5.20 13.35 1.42
CA SER A 34 5.69 13.19 2.80
C SER A 34 4.61 12.95 3.86
N ASN A 35 3.47 13.64 3.75
CA ASN A 35 2.39 13.45 4.72
C ASN A 35 1.72 12.08 4.63
N MET A 36 1.67 11.46 3.45
CA MET A 36 1.20 10.09 3.31
C MET A 36 2.30 9.06 3.59
N GLU A 37 3.55 9.40 3.30
CA GLU A 37 4.70 8.56 3.62
C GLU A 37 4.86 8.35 5.13
N GLY A 38 4.63 9.40 5.91
CA GLY A 38 4.82 9.44 7.35
C GLY A 38 6.01 10.31 7.73
N PHE A 39 5.74 11.57 8.06
CA PHE A 39 6.74 12.54 8.49
C PHE A 39 6.88 12.66 10.01
N PRO A 40 5.77 12.69 10.81
CA PRO A 40 5.86 12.75 12.27
C PRO A 40 6.58 11.55 12.87
N GLY A 41 7.23 11.75 14.03
CA GLY A 41 7.82 10.67 14.81
C GLY A 41 6.77 9.65 15.26
N ILE A 42 7.21 8.41 15.44
CA ILE A 42 6.38 7.32 15.97
C ILE A 42 6.60 7.29 17.48
N GLU A 43 5.55 7.54 18.26
CA GLU A 43 5.57 7.52 19.72
C GLU A 43 5.25 6.12 20.27
N GLN A 44 5.41 5.94 21.58
CA GLN A 44 5.16 4.65 22.22
C GLN A 44 3.69 4.21 22.08
N GLN A 45 2.77 5.16 22.17
CA GLN A 45 1.32 4.90 22.00
C GLN A 45 0.97 4.37 20.62
N ASP A 46 1.76 4.72 19.56
CA ASP A 46 1.54 4.26 18.20
C ASP A 46 1.98 2.81 18.01
N LYS A 47 2.88 2.32 18.86
CA LYS A 47 3.44 0.96 18.80
C LYS A 47 2.61 -0.07 19.57
N THR A 48 1.71 0.36 20.48
CA THR A 48 0.95 -0.51 21.37
C THR A 48 -0.47 -0.78 20.87
N PRO A 49 -1.14 -1.82 21.40
CA PRO A 49 -1.32 -3.01 20.57
C PRO A 49 -2.12 -2.66 19.33
N VAL A 50 -1.60 -3.04 18.19
CA VAL A 50 -2.35 -2.97 16.93
C VAL A 50 -3.30 -4.16 16.89
N ASP A 51 -4.60 -3.90 16.67
CA ASP A 51 -5.59 -4.96 16.44
C ASP A 51 -5.10 -5.91 15.33
N ALA A 52 -5.13 -7.21 15.56
CA ALA A 52 -4.65 -8.23 14.61
C ALA A 52 -5.40 -8.17 13.27
N ARG A 53 -6.60 -7.60 13.25
CA ARG A 53 -7.37 -7.36 12.02
C ARG A 53 -6.83 -6.22 11.17
N PHE A 54 -5.97 -5.34 11.74
CA PHE A 54 -5.33 -4.26 11.00
C PHE A 54 -3.96 -4.71 10.49
N GLN A 55 -3.79 -4.78 9.19
CA GLN A 55 -2.63 -5.34 8.52
C GLN A 55 -2.04 -4.38 7.49
N VAL A 56 -0.76 -4.54 7.22
CA VAL A 56 -0.04 -3.83 6.15
C VAL A 56 0.59 -4.85 5.20
N LEU A 57 0.39 -4.68 3.90
CA LEU A 57 1.18 -5.36 2.88
C LEU A 57 2.48 -4.56 2.69
N ALA A 58 3.61 -5.16 3.01
CA ALA A 58 4.89 -4.48 2.86
C ALA A 58 5.17 -4.20 1.38
N ALA A 59 5.19 -2.93 0.99
CA ALA A 59 5.49 -2.53 -0.38
C ALA A 59 7.00 -2.56 -0.70
N VAL A 60 7.84 -2.58 0.31
CA VAL A 60 9.30 -2.75 0.24
C VAL A 60 9.77 -3.58 1.43
N ASP A 61 11.01 -4.01 1.42
CA ASP A 61 11.64 -4.67 2.56
C ASP A 61 11.83 -3.69 3.74
N PHE A 62 11.52 -4.16 4.97
CA PHE A 62 11.78 -3.44 6.22
C PHE A 62 12.73 -4.28 7.08
N PRO A 63 14.04 -4.24 6.85
CA PRO A 63 14.99 -5.12 7.53
C PRO A 63 14.92 -5.03 9.07
N ASN A 64 14.75 -3.81 9.60
CA ASN A 64 14.63 -3.54 11.04
C ASN A 64 13.36 -4.07 11.69
N LEU A 65 12.34 -4.43 10.91
CA LEU A 65 11.08 -5.04 11.38
C LEU A 65 10.90 -6.47 10.86
N GLY A 66 11.88 -7.03 10.16
CA GLY A 66 11.79 -8.37 9.57
C GLY A 66 10.72 -8.51 8.49
N ARG A 67 10.24 -7.41 7.90
CA ARG A 67 9.21 -7.44 6.86
C ARG A 67 9.83 -7.60 5.48
N LYS A 68 9.21 -8.45 4.67
CA LYS A 68 9.56 -8.70 3.27
C LYS A 68 8.47 -8.19 2.35
N THR A 69 8.86 -7.59 1.24
CA THR A 69 7.97 -7.11 0.18
C THR A 69 6.96 -8.17 -0.21
N GLY A 70 5.71 -7.76 -0.37
CA GLY A 70 4.62 -8.63 -0.82
C GLY A 70 4.00 -9.53 0.24
N ASN A 71 4.39 -9.40 1.52
CA ASN A 71 3.81 -10.16 2.62
C ASN A 71 3.01 -9.26 3.56
N TRP A 72 1.95 -9.83 4.15
CA TRP A 72 1.11 -9.17 5.15
C TRP A 72 1.71 -9.27 6.55
N TYR A 73 1.60 -8.18 7.30
CA TYR A 73 2.07 -8.07 8.69
C TYR A 73 1.07 -7.28 9.54
N PRO A 74 1.05 -7.44 10.87
CA PRO A 74 0.37 -6.50 11.74
C PRO A 74 0.83 -5.06 11.43
N ALA A 75 -0.11 -4.13 11.34
CA ALA A 75 0.16 -2.75 10.91
C ALA A 75 0.80 -1.89 12.00
N VAL A 76 1.87 -2.38 12.61
CA VAL A 76 2.69 -1.58 13.54
C VAL A 76 3.50 -0.59 12.71
N PRO A 77 3.45 0.73 12.99
CA PRO A 77 4.19 1.71 12.21
C PRO A 77 5.72 1.53 12.33
N PRO A 78 6.48 1.96 11.31
CA PRO A 78 6.07 2.65 10.09
C PRO A 78 5.36 1.74 9.07
N LEU A 79 4.46 2.32 8.25
CA LEU A 79 3.67 1.55 7.28
C LEU A 79 4.10 1.75 5.81
N CYS A 80 4.98 2.71 5.53
CA CYS A 80 5.40 3.02 4.15
C CYS A 80 6.78 2.43 3.83
N ARG A 81 7.80 2.79 4.59
CA ARG A 81 9.18 2.29 4.50
C ARG A 81 9.80 2.28 5.90
N SER A 82 10.89 1.52 6.07
CA SER A 82 11.56 1.39 7.37
C SER A 82 12.06 2.71 7.97
N SER A 83 12.34 3.71 7.12
CA SER A 83 12.80 5.05 7.51
C SER A 83 11.69 6.10 7.58
N SER A 84 10.43 5.73 7.32
CA SER A 84 9.31 6.66 7.43
C SER A 84 8.83 6.80 8.89
N GLY A 85 8.02 7.84 9.14
CA GLY A 85 7.38 8.07 10.43
C GLY A 85 5.94 7.57 10.48
N LEU A 86 5.15 8.17 11.37
CA LEU A 86 3.73 7.92 11.50
C LEU A 86 2.98 8.52 10.31
N CYS A 87 2.15 7.73 9.65
CA CYS A 87 1.35 8.18 8.49
C CYS A 87 -0.15 8.15 8.80
N PRO A 88 -0.98 8.93 8.10
CA PRO A 88 -2.44 8.96 8.32
C PRO A 88 -3.13 7.61 8.13
N ALA A 89 -2.55 6.73 7.31
CA ALA A 89 -3.09 5.38 7.11
C ALA A 89 -3.09 4.53 8.39
N ASP A 90 -2.23 4.82 9.37
CA ASP A 90 -2.20 4.13 10.66
C ASP A 90 -3.51 4.35 11.42
N TYR A 91 -3.80 5.60 11.79
CA TYR A 91 -5.01 5.92 12.54
C TYR A 91 -6.30 5.74 11.73
N PHE A 92 -6.23 5.85 10.41
CA PHE A 92 -7.33 5.45 9.53
C PHE A 92 -7.66 3.96 9.73
N GLY A 93 -6.67 3.09 9.63
CA GLY A 93 -6.88 1.64 9.77
C GLY A 93 -7.34 1.24 11.17
N ARG A 94 -6.76 1.83 12.23
CA ARG A 94 -7.20 1.63 13.63
C ARG A 94 -8.65 2.03 13.82
N THR A 95 -9.04 3.19 13.29
CA THR A 95 -10.43 3.67 13.35
C THR A 95 -11.37 2.75 12.59
N MET A 96 -10.96 2.29 11.41
CA MET A 96 -11.76 1.36 10.62
C MET A 96 -12.03 0.06 11.38
N VAL A 97 -11.02 -0.61 11.92
CA VAL A 97 -11.22 -1.88 12.63
C VAL A 97 -12.01 -1.73 13.91
N SER A 98 -11.96 -0.57 14.58
CA SER A 98 -12.75 -0.31 15.79
C SER A 98 -14.24 -0.08 15.50
N ASN A 99 -14.59 0.28 14.26
CA ASN A 99 -15.98 0.60 13.86
C ASN A 99 -16.59 -0.43 12.88
N LEU A 100 -15.81 -1.39 12.41
CA LEU A 100 -16.29 -2.44 11.52
C LEU A 100 -16.64 -3.73 12.30
N PRO A 101 -17.53 -4.58 11.75
CA PRO A 101 -17.82 -5.90 12.30
C PRO A 101 -16.55 -6.71 12.58
N ALA A 102 -16.57 -7.55 13.62
CA ALA A 102 -15.39 -8.29 14.09
C ALA A 102 -14.78 -9.25 13.06
N ASN A 103 -15.55 -9.68 12.07
CA ASN A 103 -15.08 -10.53 10.98
C ASN A 103 -14.39 -9.74 9.85
N ILE A 104 -14.43 -8.41 9.87
CA ILE A 104 -13.79 -7.57 8.84
C ILE A 104 -12.36 -7.24 9.28
N ARG A 105 -11.43 -7.47 8.36
CA ARG A 105 -10.02 -7.09 8.45
C ARG A 105 -9.76 -5.89 7.57
N VAL A 106 -8.77 -5.07 7.92
CA VAL A 106 -8.36 -3.89 7.14
C VAL A 106 -6.91 -4.05 6.75
N GLY A 107 -6.63 -3.93 5.47
CA GLY A 107 -5.30 -3.98 4.89
C GLY A 107 -4.88 -2.64 4.28
N ILE A 108 -3.65 -2.23 4.52
CA ILE A 108 -3.04 -1.03 3.93
C ILE A 108 -1.91 -1.43 2.99
N VAL A 109 -1.87 -0.79 1.83
CA VAL A 109 -0.70 -0.78 0.92
C VAL A 109 -0.26 0.67 0.77
N ASN A 110 0.95 1.02 1.20
CA ASN A 110 1.42 2.42 1.13
C ASN A 110 2.67 2.53 0.25
N VAL A 111 2.52 3.22 -0.88
CA VAL A 111 3.62 3.60 -1.79
C VAL A 111 3.63 5.11 -1.91
N SER A 112 4.46 5.77 -1.11
CA SER A 112 4.53 7.23 -1.08
C SER A 112 5.97 7.72 -1.16
N VAL A 113 6.16 8.92 -1.75
CA VAL A 113 7.47 9.52 -1.98
C VAL A 113 7.48 10.96 -1.47
N ALA A 114 8.29 11.23 -0.44
CA ALA A 114 8.43 12.58 0.11
C ALA A 114 8.77 13.60 -0.97
N GLY A 115 8.16 14.79 -0.88
CA GLY A 115 8.45 15.93 -1.76
C GLY A 115 8.04 15.77 -3.23
N CYS A 116 7.49 14.64 -3.64
CA CYS A 116 7.13 14.42 -5.03
C CYS A 116 5.91 15.25 -5.46
N LYS A 117 5.82 15.47 -6.77
CA LYS A 117 4.60 15.93 -7.43
C LYS A 117 3.79 14.74 -7.91
N ILE A 118 2.52 14.99 -8.27
CA ILE A 118 1.62 13.94 -8.75
C ILE A 118 2.10 13.27 -10.03
N GLU A 119 2.89 13.96 -10.83
CA GLU A 119 3.49 13.47 -12.07
C GLU A 119 4.32 12.19 -11.84
N LEU A 120 4.86 11.99 -10.63
CA LEU A 120 5.56 10.75 -10.28
C LEU A 120 4.64 9.53 -10.27
N PHE A 121 3.35 9.73 -10.02
CA PHE A 121 2.31 8.69 -10.05
C PHE A 121 1.47 8.72 -11.33
N ASP A 122 1.93 9.41 -12.36
CA ASP A 122 1.32 9.40 -13.69
C ASP A 122 1.99 8.36 -14.59
N LYS A 123 1.18 7.53 -15.23
CA LYS A 123 1.66 6.43 -16.09
C LYS A 123 2.59 6.89 -17.21
N THR A 124 2.35 8.08 -17.75
CA THR A 124 3.04 8.63 -18.93
C THR A 124 4.20 9.53 -18.52
N ASN A 125 4.01 10.34 -17.48
CA ASN A 125 4.91 11.44 -17.13
C ASN A 125 5.93 11.09 -16.03
N TYR A 126 5.78 9.95 -15.33
CA TYR A 126 6.63 9.60 -14.19
C TYR A 126 8.12 9.61 -14.54
N GLN A 127 8.51 9.09 -15.73
CA GLN A 127 9.90 8.95 -16.11
C GLN A 127 10.58 10.31 -16.31
N SER A 128 9.91 11.23 -17.01
CA SER A 128 10.40 12.60 -17.20
C SER A 128 10.55 13.31 -15.84
N TYR A 129 9.61 13.12 -14.93
CA TYR A 129 9.70 13.69 -13.58
C TYR A 129 10.84 13.05 -12.78
N ALA A 130 10.93 11.72 -12.77
CA ALA A 130 11.94 10.98 -11.99
C ALA A 130 13.37 11.31 -12.43
N SER A 131 13.60 11.54 -13.73
CA SER A 131 14.92 11.90 -14.27
C SER A 131 15.46 13.23 -13.76
N THR A 132 14.59 14.12 -13.28
CA THR A 132 14.96 15.43 -12.72
C THR A 132 14.89 15.45 -11.18
N ALA A 133 14.63 14.31 -10.55
CA ALA A 133 14.51 14.21 -9.10
C ALA A 133 15.87 14.42 -8.41
N PRO A 134 15.92 15.11 -7.26
CA PRO A 134 17.15 15.24 -6.50
C PRO A 134 17.60 13.87 -5.95
N PRO A 135 18.92 13.67 -5.66
CA PRO A 135 19.46 12.36 -5.26
C PRO A 135 18.72 11.67 -4.11
N TRP A 136 18.32 12.42 -3.09
CA TRP A 136 17.58 11.86 -1.95
C TRP A 136 16.19 11.30 -2.36
N MET A 137 15.50 11.95 -3.30
CA MET A 137 14.22 11.46 -3.85
C MET A 137 14.45 10.28 -4.79
N THR A 138 15.51 10.32 -5.60
CA THR A 138 15.91 9.22 -6.48
C THR A 138 16.13 7.93 -5.69
N ASN A 139 16.75 8.01 -4.51
CA ASN A 139 16.91 6.85 -3.63
C ASN A 139 15.56 6.24 -3.20
N ILE A 140 14.57 7.10 -2.92
CA ILE A 140 13.21 6.64 -2.57
C ILE A 140 12.53 6.01 -3.80
N ILE A 141 12.64 6.66 -4.96
CA ILE A 141 12.08 6.16 -6.22
C ILE A 141 12.68 4.79 -6.57
N ASN A 142 13.99 4.62 -6.38
CA ASN A 142 14.69 3.37 -6.65
C ASN A 142 14.24 2.23 -5.73
N ALA A 143 13.86 2.52 -4.48
CA ALA A 143 13.27 1.53 -3.59
C ALA A 143 11.96 0.93 -4.13
N TYR A 144 11.29 1.66 -5.03
CA TYR A 144 10.09 1.22 -5.75
C TYR A 144 10.40 0.80 -7.21
N GLY A 145 11.62 0.29 -7.47
CA GLY A 145 12.02 -0.18 -8.80
C GLY A 145 12.10 0.93 -9.87
N GLY A 146 12.27 2.19 -9.46
CA GLY A 146 12.35 3.34 -10.36
C GLY A 146 11.00 3.87 -10.87
N ASN A 147 9.90 3.19 -10.56
CA ASN A 147 8.56 3.56 -11.01
C ASN A 147 7.50 3.36 -9.90
N PRO A 148 7.31 4.34 -9.00
CA PRO A 148 6.36 4.26 -7.91
C PRO A 148 4.91 4.01 -8.36
N TYR A 149 4.50 4.53 -9.52
CA TYR A 149 3.17 4.25 -10.09
C TYR A 149 3.00 2.75 -10.41
N ALA A 150 3.93 2.19 -11.19
CA ALA A 150 3.84 0.77 -11.55
C ALA A 150 3.92 -0.12 -10.30
N HIS A 151 4.77 0.24 -9.34
CA HIS A 151 4.91 -0.49 -8.08
C HIS A 151 3.62 -0.46 -7.25
N LEU A 152 2.95 0.70 -7.15
CA LEU A 152 1.65 0.81 -6.49
C LEU A 152 0.60 -0.10 -7.16
N VAL A 153 0.56 -0.13 -8.49
CA VAL A 153 -0.36 -0.99 -9.25
C VAL A 153 -0.04 -2.47 -9.03
N GLU A 154 1.24 -2.84 -9.00
CA GLU A 154 1.69 -4.20 -8.74
C GLU A 154 1.30 -4.67 -7.34
N MET A 155 1.60 -3.86 -6.32
CA MET A 155 1.22 -4.15 -4.93
C MET A 155 -0.30 -4.20 -4.76
N GLY A 156 -1.04 -3.34 -5.45
CA GLY A 156 -2.50 -3.37 -5.49
C GLY A 156 -3.04 -4.69 -6.08
N LYS A 157 -2.48 -5.14 -7.20
CA LYS A 157 -2.85 -6.43 -7.81
C LYS A 157 -2.50 -7.62 -6.91
N LEU A 158 -1.38 -7.54 -6.19
CA LEU A 158 -0.99 -8.56 -5.23
C LEU A 158 -1.99 -8.60 -4.07
N ALA A 159 -2.29 -7.46 -3.46
CA ALA A 159 -3.26 -7.34 -2.38
C ALA A 159 -4.67 -7.81 -2.79
N GLN A 160 -5.04 -7.59 -4.06
CA GLN A 160 -6.33 -8.00 -4.61
C GLN A 160 -6.49 -9.52 -4.72
N LYS A 161 -5.41 -10.29 -4.68
CA LYS A 161 -5.51 -11.76 -4.62
C LYS A 161 -6.03 -12.23 -3.27
N ASP A 162 -5.73 -11.48 -2.21
CA ASP A 162 -6.06 -11.85 -0.83
C ASP A 162 -7.30 -11.12 -0.32
N GLY A 163 -7.56 -9.88 -0.77
CA GLY A 163 -8.65 -9.05 -0.26
C GLY A 163 -9.30 -8.15 -1.33
N VAL A 164 -10.33 -7.41 -0.94
CA VAL A 164 -11.08 -6.51 -1.82
C VAL A 164 -10.60 -5.09 -1.67
N ILE A 165 -10.15 -4.46 -2.76
CA ILE A 165 -9.79 -3.03 -2.76
C ILE A 165 -11.07 -2.22 -2.57
N LYS A 166 -11.17 -1.49 -1.45
CA LYS A 166 -12.32 -0.68 -1.05
C LYS A 166 -12.13 0.81 -1.28
N GLY A 167 -10.89 1.26 -1.40
CA GLY A 167 -10.65 2.67 -1.60
C GLY A 167 -9.18 3.03 -1.78
N ILE A 168 -8.99 4.32 -2.04
CA ILE A 168 -7.68 4.94 -2.21
C ILE A 168 -7.57 6.11 -1.24
N LEU A 169 -6.47 6.17 -0.49
CA LEU A 169 -6.10 7.29 0.36
C LEU A 169 -4.98 8.07 -0.34
N PHE A 170 -5.29 9.27 -0.78
CA PHE A 170 -4.34 10.13 -1.45
C PHE A 170 -4.17 11.44 -0.69
N ILE A 171 -2.95 11.73 -0.23
CA ILE A 171 -2.64 12.99 0.44
C ILE A 171 -1.56 13.73 -0.32
N ARG A 172 -1.92 14.92 -0.77
CA ARG A 172 -1.04 15.88 -1.42
C ARG A 172 -1.23 17.26 -0.83
N GLU A 173 -0.15 17.92 -0.48
CA GLU A 173 -0.20 19.36 -0.20
C GLU A 173 -0.15 20.15 -1.51
N ASN A 174 -1.16 20.99 -1.73
CA ASN A 174 -1.04 22.04 -2.71
C ASN A 174 -0.17 23.15 -2.09
N ARG A 175 1.09 23.27 -2.52
CA ARG A 175 1.86 24.51 -2.26
C ARG A 175 1.16 25.64 -2.95
N THR A 176 0.23 26.29 -2.26
CA THR A 176 -0.29 27.58 -2.68
C THR A 176 0.89 28.54 -2.60
N ARG A 177 1.27 29.12 -3.73
CA ARG A 177 2.24 30.21 -3.81
C ARG A 177 1.77 31.27 -2.82
N THR A 178 2.57 31.53 -1.79
CA THR A 178 2.31 32.58 -0.81
C THR A 178 2.28 33.91 -1.55
N THR A 179 1.10 34.45 -1.81
CA THR A 179 0.96 35.84 -2.08
C THR A 179 1.27 36.61 -0.78
N ARG A 180 1.95 37.67 -0.88
CA ARG A 180 2.66 38.55 0.08
C ARG A 180 1.96 38.90 1.41
N ASN A 181 0.89 38.27 1.80
CA ASN A 181 0.07 38.56 3.00
C ASN A 181 -0.11 37.33 3.93
N GLY A 182 0.96 36.63 4.25
CA GLY A 182 1.13 35.96 5.53
C GLY A 182 0.07 34.95 6.03
N ARG A 183 -0.90 34.48 5.24
CA ARG A 183 -1.86 33.47 5.63
C ARG A 183 -1.78 32.24 4.72
N THR A 184 -1.13 31.20 5.20
CA THR A 184 -1.10 29.88 4.56
C THR A 184 -2.44 29.19 4.80
N LYS A 185 -3.24 28.96 3.75
CA LYS A 185 -4.37 28.01 3.79
C LYS A 185 -3.91 26.73 3.11
N SER A 186 -3.67 25.68 3.87
CA SER A 186 -3.51 24.33 3.34
C SER A 186 -4.88 23.80 2.94
N LYS A 187 -5.05 23.37 1.68
CA LYS A 187 -6.19 22.54 1.27
C LYS A 187 -5.73 21.09 1.26
N VAL A 188 -6.27 20.31 2.17
CA VAL A 188 -6.19 18.85 2.11
C VAL A 188 -7.34 18.39 1.21
N SER A 189 -7.02 17.74 0.10
CA SER A 189 -8.01 17.09 -0.74
C SER A 189 -7.99 15.61 -0.40
N THR A 190 -9.03 15.16 0.28
CA THR A 190 -9.29 13.74 0.53
C THR A 190 -10.33 13.29 -0.48
N THR A 191 -9.94 12.42 -1.40
CA THR A 191 -10.88 11.72 -2.28
C THR A 191 -11.04 10.30 -1.76
N ILE A 192 -12.23 9.98 -1.35
CA ILE A 192 -12.66 8.63 -0.93
C ILE A 192 -13.23 7.92 -2.17
#